data_0fadb0e3ea2d128d2361163de8451211
#
_entry.id   0fadb0e3ea2d128d2361163de8451211
#
_cell.length_a   1.000
_cell.length_b   1.000
_cell.length_c   1.000
_cell.angle_alpha   90.00
_cell.angle_beta   90.00
_cell.angle_gamma   90.00
#
_symmetry.space_group_name_H-M   'P 1'
#
loop_
_entity.id
_entity.type
_entity.pdbx_description
1 polymer ?
#
loop_
_entity_poly.entity_id
_entity_poly.type
_entity_poly.pdbx_seq_one_letter_code
_entity_poly.pdbx_strand_id
1 'polypeptide(L)'
;MQLQSEELLASVLAEIERARATEDRDALAASLFRMATLYRQRGEPTKAITPLKELLALQEETQDHQVMIPTLLLLGDLYRRQGGWHHALALYDRACAMQEAAGDKTAMAATIGSMGVAYEGMEMWEEALTTYRQSLSLKESLGDLVGVALIWNNIGNVEAKRRRFEEALDSYGKSLAIQERAEDRLGQSMTLANLASLHQHRGEWEEATVRYRECLSLMGKEDPQRRAAALNGLGFVRKKTGDLEGAIAAYEEALRLLEASGDHLRSSVVLHNMALIHEERNEWRDALRLMEQVISIDKRIGHPDLKQDMEVFRRIRSKLDAERDAHQ
;
A
#
# COMPACT_ATOMS: atom_id res chain seq x y z
N MET A 1 -19.14 5.08 -18.22
CA MET A 1 -18.07 5.66 -17.38
C MET A 1 -16.76 5.91 -18.16
N GLN A 2 -16.19 4.94 -18.90
CA GLN A 2 -14.94 5.18 -19.68
C GLN A 2 -15.08 6.26 -20.75
N LEU A 3 -16.14 6.23 -21.58
CA LEU A 3 -16.38 7.23 -22.62
C LEU A 3 -16.50 8.67 -22.06
N GLN A 4 -17.23 8.86 -20.98
CA GLN A 4 -17.35 10.19 -20.31
C GLN A 4 -16.00 10.69 -19.76
N SER A 5 -15.16 9.76 -19.31
CA SER A 5 -13.82 10.08 -18.81
C SER A 5 -12.85 10.46 -19.95
N GLU A 6 -12.99 9.89 -21.13
CA GLU A 6 -12.21 10.26 -22.31
C GLU A 6 -12.62 11.61 -22.88
N GLU A 7 -13.93 11.87 -22.97
CA GLU A 7 -14.47 13.16 -23.38
C GLU A 7 -14.01 14.29 -22.44
N LEU A 8 -14.03 14.03 -21.12
CA LEU A 8 -13.56 15.01 -20.13
C LEU A 8 -12.05 15.29 -20.28
N LEU A 9 -11.24 14.26 -20.53
CA LEU A 9 -9.81 14.44 -20.78
C LEU A 9 -9.55 15.24 -22.05
N ALA A 10 -10.27 14.96 -23.14
CA ALA A 10 -10.19 15.72 -24.39
C ALA A 10 -10.60 17.18 -24.18
N SER A 11 -11.63 17.45 -23.38
CA SER A 11 -12.04 18.80 -23.03
C SER A 11 -10.94 19.55 -22.30
N VAL A 12 -10.30 18.93 -21.29
CA VAL A 12 -9.23 19.58 -20.53
C VAL A 12 -7.97 19.80 -21.40
N LEU A 13 -7.68 18.90 -22.34
CA LEU A 13 -6.60 19.12 -23.32
C LEU A 13 -6.87 20.36 -24.18
N ALA A 14 -8.11 20.51 -24.68
CA ALA A 14 -8.50 21.69 -25.46
C ALA A 14 -8.47 22.98 -24.63
N GLU A 15 -8.78 22.92 -23.32
CA GLU A 15 -8.63 24.05 -22.39
C GLU A 15 -7.16 24.45 -22.25
N ILE A 16 -6.24 23.49 -22.09
CA ILE A 16 -4.78 23.72 -22.02
C ILE A 16 -4.28 24.39 -23.30
N GLU A 17 -4.65 23.88 -24.47
CA GLU A 17 -4.23 24.46 -25.76
C GLU A 17 -4.75 25.89 -25.91
N ARG A 18 -6.01 26.16 -25.51
CA ARG A 18 -6.59 27.49 -25.56
C ARG A 18 -5.86 28.45 -24.60
N ALA A 19 -5.62 28.03 -23.35
CA ALA A 19 -4.92 28.83 -22.36
C ALA A 19 -3.48 29.17 -22.82
N ARG A 20 -2.79 28.22 -23.48
CA ARG A 20 -1.48 28.48 -24.11
C ARG A 20 -1.57 29.49 -25.26
N ALA A 21 -2.58 29.36 -26.12
CA ALA A 21 -2.76 30.27 -27.26
C ALA A 21 -3.11 31.70 -26.84
N THR A 22 -3.76 31.85 -25.67
CA THR A 22 -4.13 33.17 -25.11
C THR A 22 -3.13 33.69 -24.08
N GLU A 23 -2.06 32.94 -23.82
CA GLU A 23 -1.06 33.24 -22.76
C GLU A 23 -1.69 33.42 -21.37
N ASP A 24 -2.86 32.81 -21.16
CA ASP A 24 -3.58 32.87 -19.88
C ASP A 24 -2.98 31.86 -18.90
N ARG A 25 -2.08 32.35 -18.05
CA ARG A 25 -1.34 31.52 -17.09
C ARG A 25 -2.23 30.91 -16.02
N ASP A 26 -3.23 31.62 -15.54
CA ASP A 26 -4.13 31.14 -14.49
C ASP A 26 -5.03 30.03 -15.04
N ALA A 27 -5.59 30.21 -16.23
CA ALA A 27 -6.36 29.16 -16.90
C ALA A 27 -5.49 27.94 -17.22
N LEU A 28 -4.22 28.12 -17.63
CA LEU A 28 -3.27 27.06 -17.88
C LEU A 28 -2.97 26.28 -16.59
N ALA A 29 -2.65 26.95 -15.50
CA ALA A 29 -2.38 26.34 -14.20
C ALA A 29 -3.57 25.51 -13.69
N ALA A 30 -4.77 26.07 -13.75
CA ALA A 30 -6.00 25.39 -13.34
C ALA A 30 -6.26 24.12 -14.20
N SER A 31 -6.07 24.23 -15.52
CA SER A 31 -6.30 23.11 -16.45
C SER A 31 -5.26 22.00 -16.29
N LEU A 32 -3.98 22.32 -16.03
CA LEU A 32 -2.92 21.36 -15.74
C LEU A 32 -3.20 20.59 -14.43
N PHE A 33 -3.62 21.28 -13.39
CA PHE A 33 -4.00 20.62 -12.13
C PHE A 33 -5.20 19.69 -12.31
N ARG A 34 -6.19 20.13 -13.09
CA ARG A 34 -7.38 19.33 -13.43
C ARG A 34 -7.00 18.08 -14.21
N MET A 35 -6.09 18.21 -15.21
CA MET A 35 -5.56 17.08 -15.97
C MET A 35 -4.86 16.06 -15.06
N ALA A 36 -3.99 16.52 -14.16
CA ALA A 36 -3.30 15.65 -13.21
C ALA A 36 -4.28 14.90 -12.31
N THR A 37 -5.33 15.59 -11.84
CA THR A 37 -6.38 15.00 -11.01
C THR A 37 -7.16 13.92 -11.78
N LEU A 38 -7.50 14.15 -13.02
CA LEU A 38 -8.17 13.18 -13.90
C LEU A 38 -7.31 11.93 -14.11
N TYR A 39 -6.03 12.07 -14.40
CA TYR A 39 -5.13 10.92 -14.53
C TYR A 39 -5.07 10.07 -13.24
N ARG A 40 -5.06 10.72 -12.08
CA ARG A 40 -5.09 10.00 -10.78
C ARG A 40 -6.40 9.23 -10.57
N GLN A 41 -7.55 9.85 -10.89
CA GLN A 41 -8.87 9.22 -10.79
C GLN A 41 -9.02 8.03 -11.75
N ARG A 42 -8.35 8.08 -12.91
CA ARG A 42 -8.30 6.99 -13.88
C ARG A 42 -7.37 5.85 -13.50
N GLY A 43 -6.65 5.94 -12.38
CA GLY A 43 -5.64 4.96 -12.00
C GLY A 43 -4.36 5.03 -12.87
N GLU A 44 -4.12 6.16 -13.53
CA GLU A 44 -2.94 6.43 -14.37
C GLU A 44 -1.99 7.46 -13.71
N PRO A 45 -1.54 7.25 -12.46
CA PRO A 45 -0.81 8.26 -11.68
C PRO A 45 0.53 8.68 -12.34
N THR A 46 1.14 7.82 -13.14
CA THR A 46 2.36 8.15 -13.89
C THR A 46 2.15 9.28 -14.88
N LYS A 47 0.98 9.34 -15.53
CA LYS A 47 0.67 10.39 -16.50
C LYS A 47 0.40 11.74 -15.83
N ALA A 48 0.09 11.77 -14.53
CA ALA A 48 -0.11 13.01 -13.80
C ALA A 48 1.19 13.80 -13.54
N ILE A 49 2.34 13.16 -13.63
CA ILE A 49 3.65 13.79 -13.35
C ILE A 49 3.95 14.91 -14.34
N THR A 50 3.73 14.70 -15.62
CA THR A 50 4.05 15.70 -16.66
C THR A 50 3.28 17.01 -16.49
N PRO A 51 1.93 17.01 -16.39
CA PRO A 51 1.19 18.25 -16.16
C PRO A 51 1.51 18.90 -14.82
N LEU A 52 1.83 18.13 -13.76
CA LEU A 52 2.24 18.73 -12.49
C LEU A 52 3.63 19.37 -12.53
N LYS A 53 4.56 18.85 -13.31
CA LYS A 53 5.87 19.50 -13.54
C LYS A 53 5.71 20.83 -14.27
N GLU A 54 4.87 20.86 -15.31
CA GLU A 54 4.58 22.08 -16.04
C GLU A 54 3.88 23.11 -15.13
N LEU A 55 2.92 22.66 -14.33
CA LEU A 55 2.26 23.50 -13.32
C LEU A 55 3.26 24.08 -12.32
N LEU A 56 4.18 23.24 -11.81
CA LEU A 56 5.20 23.71 -10.86
C LEU A 56 6.10 24.77 -11.49
N ALA A 57 6.53 24.57 -12.74
CA ALA A 57 7.35 25.55 -13.47
C ALA A 57 6.63 26.90 -13.61
N LEU A 58 5.32 26.91 -13.92
CA LEU A 58 4.50 28.13 -13.97
C LEU A 58 4.41 28.81 -12.60
N GLN A 59 4.24 28.03 -11.54
CA GLN A 59 4.15 28.52 -10.17
C GLN A 59 5.49 29.11 -9.66
N GLU A 60 6.62 28.54 -10.11
CA GLU A 60 7.96 29.05 -9.79
C GLU A 60 8.20 30.47 -10.34
N GLU A 61 7.62 30.81 -11.49
CA GLU A 61 7.72 32.14 -12.06
C GLU A 61 6.97 33.19 -11.20
N THR A 62 5.92 32.81 -10.52
CA THR A 62 5.11 33.72 -9.65
C THR A 62 5.69 33.86 -8.25
N GLN A 63 6.60 32.98 -7.84
CA GLN A 63 7.15 32.91 -6.48
C GLN A 63 6.09 32.82 -5.35
N ASP A 64 4.87 32.41 -5.68
CA ASP A 64 3.82 32.17 -4.68
C ASP A 64 3.98 30.79 -4.05
N HIS A 65 4.61 30.81 -2.89
CA HIS A 65 4.90 29.57 -2.15
C HIS A 65 3.64 28.82 -1.72
N GLN A 66 2.53 29.51 -1.46
CA GLN A 66 1.30 28.86 -0.99
C GLN A 66 0.68 27.97 -2.06
N VAL A 67 0.72 28.40 -3.32
CA VAL A 67 0.20 27.57 -4.43
C VAL A 67 1.18 26.45 -4.86
N MET A 68 2.49 26.61 -4.57
CA MET A 68 3.50 25.62 -4.90
C MET A 68 3.47 24.39 -3.97
N ILE A 69 3.22 24.58 -2.67
CA ILE A 69 3.27 23.51 -1.66
C ILE A 69 2.40 22.29 -2.06
N PRO A 70 1.11 22.43 -2.40
CA PRO A 70 0.28 21.30 -2.80
C PRO A 70 0.82 20.55 -4.03
N THR A 71 1.38 21.26 -5.00
CA THR A 71 1.96 20.67 -6.22
C THR A 71 3.22 19.88 -5.90
N LEU A 72 4.11 20.43 -5.05
CA LEU A 72 5.31 19.76 -4.58
C LEU A 72 4.99 18.45 -3.83
N LEU A 73 4.06 18.50 -2.90
CA LEU A 73 3.62 17.34 -2.11
C LEU A 73 3.00 16.26 -3.02
N LEU A 74 2.16 16.67 -3.98
CA LEU A 74 1.52 15.75 -4.89
C LEU A 74 2.52 15.07 -5.82
N LEU A 75 3.48 15.82 -6.37
CA LEU A 75 4.60 15.26 -7.15
C LEU A 75 5.46 14.34 -6.30
N GLY A 76 5.78 14.73 -5.06
CA GLY A 76 6.53 13.92 -4.12
C GLY A 76 5.86 12.58 -3.87
N ASP A 77 4.55 12.57 -3.61
CA ASP A 77 3.76 11.35 -3.42
C ASP A 77 3.73 10.47 -4.66
N LEU A 78 3.63 11.05 -5.85
CA LEU A 78 3.65 10.29 -7.10
C LEU A 78 5.01 9.63 -7.34
N TYR A 79 6.10 10.37 -7.13
CA TYR A 79 7.44 9.79 -7.23
C TYR A 79 7.67 8.70 -6.19
N ARG A 80 7.27 8.92 -4.93
CA ARG A 80 7.36 7.94 -3.87
C ARG A 80 6.66 6.62 -4.23
N ARG A 81 5.43 6.69 -4.77
CA ARG A 81 4.67 5.51 -5.21
C ARG A 81 5.32 4.75 -6.37
N GLN A 82 6.19 5.39 -7.15
CA GLN A 82 6.95 4.79 -8.26
C GLN A 82 8.35 4.33 -7.86
N GLY A 83 8.72 4.43 -6.57
CA GLY A 83 10.07 4.14 -6.10
C GLY A 83 11.09 5.23 -6.42
N GLY A 84 10.65 6.38 -6.88
CA GLY A 84 11.49 7.55 -7.17
C GLY A 84 11.82 8.34 -5.89
N TRP A 85 12.34 7.66 -4.87
CA TRP A 85 12.52 8.16 -3.51
C TRP A 85 13.32 9.46 -3.43
N HIS A 86 14.45 9.57 -4.14
CA HIS A 86 15.27 10.77 -4.14
C HIS A 86 14.53 12.00 -4.70
N HIS A 87 13.74 11.81 -5.75
CA HIS A 87 12.90 12.88 -6.29
C HIS A 87 11.81 13.30 -5.29
N ALA A 88 11.21 12.31 -4.63
CA ALA A 88 10.20 12.58 -3.60
C ALA A 88 10.78 13.40 -2.45
N LEU A 89 11.96 12.99 -1.92
CA LEU A 89 12.64 13.70 -0.85
C LEU A 89 12.97 15.16 -1.23
N ALA A 90 13.53 15.39 -2.41
CA ALA A 90 13.84 16.75 -2.88
C ALA A 90 12.60 17.66 -2.95
N LEU A 91 11.45 17.11 -3.35
CA LEU A 91 10.19 17.84 -3.40
C LEU A 91 9.61 18.08 -2.00
N TYR A 92 9.70 17.11 -1.11
CA TYR A 92 9.28 17.25 0.29
C TYR A 92 10.17 18.25 1.05
N ASP A 93 11.48 18.26 0.84
CA ASP A 93 12.39 19.23 1.42
C ASP A 93 12.00 20.67 1.03
N ARG A 94 11.72 20.89 -0.27
CA ARG A 94 11.25 22.19 -0.75
C ARG A 94 9.92 22.61 -0.11
N ALA A 95 8.96 21.68 -0.05
CA ALA A 95 7.66 21.94 0.59
C ALA A 95 7.83 22.25 2.07
N CYS A 96 8.67 21.49 2.78
CA CYS A 96 8.95 21.67 4.20
C CYS A 96 9.55 23.06 4.49
N ALA A 97 10.53 23.50 3.70
CA ALA A 97 11.14 24.82 3.84
C ALA A 97 10.11 25.96 3.64
N MET A 98 9.18 25.81 2.68
CA MET A 98 8.11 26.78 2.46
C MET A 98 7.08 26.78 3.61
N GLN A 99 6.74 25.60 4.15
CA GLN A 99 5.85 25.45 5.30
C GLN A 99 6.46 26.05 6.56
N GLU A 100 7.77 25.87 6.77
CA GLU A 100 8.51 26.48 7.87
C GLU A 100 8.49 28.00 7.76
N ALA A 101 8.77 28.56 6.58
CA ALA A 101 8.71 30.00 6.34
C ALA A 101 7.30 30.58 6.56
N ALA A 102 6.25 29.80 6.27
CA ALA A 102 4.87 30.17 6.51
C ALA A 102 4.42 29.95 7.97
N GLY A 103 5.23 29.29 8.81
CA GLY A 103 4.88 28.94 10.17
C GLY A 103 3.84 27.82 10.29
N ASP A 104 3.57 27.09 9.21
CA ASP A 104 2.61 25.99 9.18
C ASP A 104 3.23 24.70 9.71
N LYS A 105 3.36 24.62 11.02
CA LYS A 105 3.91 23.45 11.72
C LYS A 105 3.10 22.18 11.50
N THR A 106 1.79 22.29 11.28
CA THR A 106 0.91 21.14 11.06
C THR A 106 1.22 20.47 9.74
N ALA A 107 1.26 21.24 8.66
CA ALA A 107 1.63 20.74 7.34
C ALA A 107 3.08 20.22 7.32
N MET A 108 4.01 20.97 7.96
CA MET A 108 5.42 20.58 8.08
C MET A 108 5.57 19.21 8.77
N ALA A 109 4.86 18.95 9.88
CA ALA A 109 4.90 17.69 10.58
C ALA A 109 4.44 16.51 9.69
N ALA A 110 3.41 16.74 8.86
CA ALA A 110 2.93 15.74 7.89
C ALA A 110 3.95 15.47 6.77
N THR A 111 4.58 16.53 6.25
CA THR A 111 5.61 16.43 5.20
C THR A 111 6.83 15.68 5.69
N ILE A 112 7.31 15.97 6.92
CA ILE A 112 8.41 15.23 7.56
C ILE A 112 8.04 13.75 7.72
N GLY A 113 6.79 13.44 8.11
CA GLY A 113 6.31 12.05 8.14
C GLY A 113 6.40 11.35 6.78
N SER A 114 6.06 12.05 5.69
CA SER A 114 6.18 11.53 4.32
C SER A 114 7.64 11.31 3.89
N MET A 115 8.57 12.17 4.35
CA MET A 115 10.01 11.97 4.15
C MET A 115 10.49 10.69 4.87
N GLY A 116 10.02 10.45 6.10
CA GLY A 116 10.30 9.20 6.81
C GLY A 116 9.89 7.96 6.02
N VAL A 117 8.70 7.98 5.39
CA VAL A 117 8.25 6.89 4.51
C VAL A 117 9.16 6.74 3.27
N ALA A 118 9.68 7.83 2.72
CA ALA A 118 10.62 7.76 1.60
C ALA A 118 11.96 7.13 2.02
N TYR A 119 12.52 7.51 3.15
CA TYR A 119 13.72 6.87 3.71
C TYR A 119 13.50 5.39 4.03
N GLU A 120 12.33 5.03 4.59
CA GLU A 120 11.94 3.63 4.80
C GLU A 120 11.93 2.84 3.47
N GLY A 121 11.40 3.42 2.40
CA GLY A 121 11.39 2.81 1.06
C GLY A 121 12.78 2.63 0.45
N MET A 122 13.76 3.43 0.88
CA MET A 122 15.18 3.30 0.51
C MET A 122 15.96 2.37 1.45
N GLU A 123 15.30 1.76 2.42
CA GLU A 123 15.92 0.97 3.49
C GLU A 123 16.95 1.75 4.34
N MET A 124 16.86 3.08 4.34
CA MET A 124 17.66 3.99 5.15
C MET A 124 17.02 4.12 6.54
N TRP A 125 17.16 3.05 7.33
CA TRP A 125 16.39 2.87 8.56
C TRP A 125 16.66 3.93 9.64
N GLU A 126 17.90 4.37 9.82
CA GLU A 126 18.26 5.36 10.83
C GLU A 126 17.74 6.74 10.46
N GLU A 127 17.82 7.11 9.18
CA GLU A 127 17.25 8.35 8.65
C GLU A 127 15.73 8.34 8.77
N ALA A 128 15.09 7.21 8.46
CA ALA A 128 13.64 7.05 8.62
C ALA A 128 13.22 7.25 10.08
N LEU A 129 13.90 6.59 11.03
CA LEU A 129 13.59 6.72 12.45
C LEU A 129 13.84 8.14 12.98
N THR A 130 14.94 8.78 12.54
CA THR A 130 15.24 10.17 12.92
C THR A 130 14.16 11.11 12.42
N THR A 131 13.78 10.97 11.17
CA THR A 131 12.74 11.79 10.52
C THR A 131 11.35 11.56 11.16
N TYR A 132 11.01 10.30 11.46
CA TYR A 132 9.78 9.99 12.17
C TYR A 132 9.75 10.60 13.58
N ARG A 133 10.87 10.57 14.33
CA ARG A 133 10.94 11.20 15.65
C ARG A 133 10.77 12.72 15.58
N GLN A 134 11.29 13.38 14.55
CA GLN A 134 11.05 14.81 14.32
C GLN A 134 9.56 15.09 14.07
N SER A 135 8.92 14.32 13.17
CA SER A 135 7.49 14.43 12.93
C SER A 135 6.67 14.18 14.19
N LEU A 136 7.04 13.16 14.98
CA LEU A 136 6.39 12.79 16.24
C LEU A 136 6.40 13.97 17.22
N SER A 137 7.59 14.55 17.48
CA SER A 137 7.74 15.69 18.41
C SER A 137 6.88 16.88 18.02
N LEU A 138 6.82 17.18 16.70
CA LEU A 138 5.95 18.26 16.22
C LEU A 138 4.47 17.94 16.43
N LYS A 139 4.03 16.71 16.08
CA LYS A 139 2.63 16.28 16.24
C LYS A 139 2.20 16.26 17.71
N GLU A 140 3.09 15.80 18.61
CA GLU A 140 2.84 15.87 20.05
C GLU A 140 2.67 17.31 20.54
N SER A 141 3.51 18.23 20.10
CA SER A 141 3.41 19.66 20.45
C SER A 141 2.14 20.32 19.95
N LEU A 142 1.55 19.78 18.88
CA LEU A 142 0.31 20.26 18.26
C LEU A 142 -0.94 19.57 18.82
N GLY A 143 -0.79 18.52 19.63
CA GLY A 143 -1.90 17.71 20.12
C GLY A 143 -2.55 16.82 19.03
N ASP A 144 -1.86 16.56 17.91
CA ASP A 144 -2.33 15.71 16.83
C ASP A 144 -2.21 14.22 17.20
N LEU A 145 -3.12 13.74 18.04
CA LEU A 145 -3.09 12.35 18.53
C LEU A 145 -3.17 11.32 17.41
N VAL A 146 -3.99 11.56 16.39
CA VAL A 146 -4.10 10.63 15.26
C VAL A 146 -2.80 10.56 14.49
N GLY A 147 -2.18 11.70 14.25
CA GLY A 147 -0.86 11.76 13.62
C GLY A 147 0.24 11.14 14.46
N VAL A 148 0.23 11.32 15.78
CA VAL A 148 1.16 10.67 16.73
C VAL A 148 1.04 9.14 16.62
N ALA A 149 -0.19 8.61 16.63
CA ALA A 149 -0.41 7.17 16.51
C ALA A 149 0.09 6.63 15.17
N LEU A 150 -0.15 7.35 14.06
CA LEU A 150 0.36 6.98 12.74
C LEU A 150 1.88 6.90 12.71
N ILE A 151 2.58 7.88 13.31
CA ILE A 151 4.04 7.87 13.33
C ILE A 151 4.59 6.73 14.21
N TRP A 152 3.97 6.45 15.37
CA TRP A 152 4.34 5.28 16.17
C TRP A 152 4.17 3.97 15.39
N ASN A 153 3.09 3.82 14.63
CA ASN A 153 2.90 2.65 13.76
C ASN A 153 4.01 2.54 12.69
N ASN A 154 4.42 3.65 12.07
CA ASN A 154 5.50 3.65 11.09
C ASN A 154 6.86 3.33 11.72
N ILE A 155 7.15 3.85 12.92
CA ILE A 155 8.35 3.47 13.69
C ILE A 155 8.35 1.97 13.94
N GLY A 156 7.21 1.40 14.37
CA GLY A 156 7.04 -0.03 14.55
C GLY A 156 7.33 -0.84 13.28
N ASN A 157 6.87 -0.36 12.11
CA ASN A 157 7.17 -1.00 10.83
C ASN A 157 8.68 -1.04 10.54
N VAL A 158 9.39 0.06 10.76
CA VAL A 158 10.86 0.13 10.57
C VAL A 158 11.57 -0.82 11.52
N GLU A 159 11.22 -0.81 12.82
CA GLU A 159 11.86 -1.69 13.80
C GLU A 159 11.56 -3.18 13.50
N ALA A 160 10.35 -3.52 13.03
CA ALA A 160 10.01 -4.88 12.61
C ALA A 160 10.86 -5.34 11.42
N LYS A 161 11.06 -4.49 10.39
CA LYS A 161 11.93 -4.78 9.24
C LYS A 161 13.40 -4.97 9.64
N ARG A 162 13.86 -4.25 10.67
CA ARG A 162 15.18 -4.40 11.28
C ARG A 162 15.30 -5.62 12.21
N ARG A 163 14.24 -6.40 12.36
CA ARG A 163 14.12 -7.52 13.28
C ARG A 163 14.25 -7.14 14.76
N ARG A 164 14.01 -5.87 15.09
CA ARG A 164 13.94 -5.39 16.48
C ARG A 164 12.51 -5.55 16.97
N PHE A 165 12.15 -6.79 17.24
CA PHE A 165 10.74 -7.15 17.45
C PHE A 165 10.14 -6.57 18.72
N GLU A 166 10.91 -6.44 19.80
CA GLU A 166 10.42 -5.86 21.06
C GLU A 166 10.16 -4.35 20.92
N GLU A 167 11.05 -3.62 20.24
CA GLU A 167 10.88 -2.21 19.95
C GLU A 167 9.69 -1.97 19.00
N ALA A 168 9.46 -2.89 18.07
CA ALA A 168 8.29 -2.85 17.20
C ALA A 168 6.99 -3.06 17.98
N LEU A 169 6.96 -4.04 18.91
CA LEU A 169 5.80 -4.29 19.79
C LEU A 169 5.49 -3.07 20.67
N ASP A 170 6.49 -2.43 21.26
CA ASP A 170 6.32 -1.22 22.06
C ASP A 170 5.72 -0.08 21.22
N SER A 171 6.27 0.14 20.02
CA SER A 171 5.82 1.19 19.11
C SER A 171 4.36 0.95 18.64
N TYR A 172 4.02 -0.27 18.23
CA TYR A 172 2.65 -0.62 17.88
C TYR A 172 1.70 -0.53 19.08
N GLY A 173 2.16 -0.92 20.28
CA GLY A 173 1.39 -0.78 21.52
C GLY A 173 1.04 0.68 21.82
N LYS A 174 2.00 1.60 21.66
CA LYS A 174 1.76 3.04 21.81
C LYS A 174 0.76 3.57 20.77
N SER A 175 0.91 3.15 19.52
CA SER A 175 -0.03 3.51 18.45
C SER A 175 -1.45 3.04 18.79
N LEU A 176 -1.62 1.77 19.12
CA LEU A 176 -2.92 1.16 19.42
C LEU A 176 -3.60 1.84 20.60
N ALA A 177 -2.88 2.09 21.70
CA ALA A 177 -3.42 2.75 22.88
C ALA A 177 -3.97 4.17 22.59
N ILE A 178 -3.33 4.91 21.69
CA ILE A 178 -3.80 6.23 21.26
C ILE A 178 -5.03 6.08 20.37
N GLN A 179 -5.01 5.16 19.41
CA GLN A 179 -6.11 4.90 18.49
C GLN A 179 -7.38 4.41 19.20
N GLU A 180 -7.23 3.61 20.26
CA GLU A 180 -8.35 3.18 21.11
C GLU A 180 -9.00 4.37 21.81
N ARG A 181 -8.20 5.27 22.39
CA ARG A 181 -8.71 6.49 23.07
C ARG A 181 -9.37 7.47 22.09
N ALA A 182 -8.86 7.52 20.85
CA ALA A 182 -9.39 8.36 19.79
C ALA A 182 -10.57 7.72 19.04
N GLU A 183 -10.97 6.49 19.38
CA GLU A 183 -11.97 5.69 18.68
C GLU A 183 -11.66 5.55 17.16
N ASP A 184 -10.38 5.62 16.78
CA ASP A 184 -9.90 5.46 15.40
C ASP A 184 -9.88 3.98 15.00
N ARG A 185 -11.04 3.46 14.63
CA ARG A 185 -11.19 2.05 14.20
C ARG A 185 -10.33 1.70 12.99
N LEU A 186 -10.13 2.64 12.07
CA LEU A 186 -9.29 2.41 10.90
C LEU A 186 -7.83 2.27 11.30
N GLY A 187 -7.30 3.20 12.10
CA GLY A 187 -5.94 3.12 12.64
C GLY A 187 -5.73 1.84 13.44
N GLN A 188 -6.66 1.51 14.37
CA GLN A 188 -6.60 0.27 15.14
C GLN A 188 -6.48 -0.97 14.25
N SER A 189 -7.32 -1.06 13.19
CA SER A 189 -7.27 -2.21 12.28
C SER A 189 -5.92 -2.32 11.56
N MET A 190 -5.31 -1.19 11.18
CA MET A 190 -3.98 -1.16 10.54
C MET A 190 -2.88 -1.62 11.51
N THR A 191 -2.87 -1.10 12.73
CA THR A 191 -1.88 -1.46 13.75
C THR A 191 -2.02 -2.92 14.17
N LEU A 192 -3.26 -3.43 14.32
CA LEU A 192 -3.53 -4.84 14.62
C LEU A 192 -3.07 -5.78 13.50
N ALA A 193 -3.22 -5.39 12.23
CA ALA A 193 -2.69 -6.17 11.11
C ALA A 193 -1.16 -6.25 11.15
N ASN A 194 -0.49 -5.15 11.49
CA ASN A 194 0.97 -5.11 11.63
C ASN A 194 1.44 -5.94 12.82
N LEU A 195 0.76 -5.87 13.96
CA LEU A 195 1.01 -6.73 15.13
C LEU A 195 0.84 -8.20 14.79
N ALA A 196 -0.25 -8.54 14.08
CA ALA A 196 -0.49 -9.92 13.64
C ALA A 196 0.63 -10.43 12.73
N SER A 197 1.08 -9.61 11.77
CA SER A 197 2.21 -9.93 10.91
C SER A 197 3.52 -10.08 11.71
N LEU A 198 3.74 -9.25 12.71
CA LEU A 198 4.92 -9.34 13.58
C LEU A 198 4.94 -10.66 14.37
N HIS A 199 3.82 -11.01 15.03
CA HIS A 199 3.68 -12.29 15.73
C HIS A 199 3.84 -13.48 14.78
N GLN A 200 3.28 -13.38 13.56
CA GLN A 200 3.46 -14.38 12.51
C GLN A 200 4.96 -14.60 12.17
N HIS A 201 5.75 -13.52 12.02
CA HIS A 201 7.19 -13.62 11.75
C HIS A 201 7.99 -14.21 12.90
N ARG A 202 7.49 -14.07 14.14
CA ARG A 202 8.08 -14.67 15.35
C ARG A 202 7.65 -16.14 15.54
N GLY A 203 6.69 -16.64 14.75
CA GLY A 203 6.11 -17.98 14.92
C GLY A 203 5.13 -18.08 16.09
N GLU A 204 4.64 -16.96 16.59
CA GLU A 204 3.64 -16.85 17.68
C GLU A 204 2.24 -16.91 17.06
N TRP A 205 1.85 -18.13 16.66
CA TRP A 205 0.69 -18.35 15.79
C TRP A 205 -0.65 -18.01 16.47
N GLU A 206 -0.76 -18.28 17.77
CA GLU A 206 -1.94 -18.00 18.59
C GLU A 206 -2.20 -16.50 18.68
N GLU A 207 -1.17 -15.73 19.02
CA GLU A 207 -1.20 -14.26 19.10
C GLU A 207 -1.52 -13.66 17.74
N ALA A 208 -0.86 -14.14 16.68
CA ALA A 208 -1.14 -13.69 15.32
C ALA A 208 -2.62 -13.92 14.94
N THR A 209 -3.18 -15.08 15.29
CA THR A 209 -4.60 -15.39 15.05
C THR A 209 -5.53 -14.43 15.77
N VAL A 210 -5.25 -14.13 17.04
CA VAL A 210 -6.04 -13.18 17.83
C VAL A 210 -6.03 -11.81 17.17
N ARG A 211 -4.83 -11.28 16.86
CA ARG A 211 -4.70 -9.95 16.25
C ARG A 211 -5.34 -9.84 14.88
N TYR A 212 -5.24 -10.87 14.02
CA TYR A 212 -5.96 -10.87 12.73
C TYR A 212 -7.48 -10.87 12.92
N ARG A 213 -8.01 -11.62 13.88
CA ARG A 213 -9.46 -11.61 14.16
C ARG A 213 -9.94 -10.27 14.70
N GLU A 214 -9.20 -9.66 15.62
CA GLU A 214 -9.48 -8.30 16.12
C GLU A 214 -9.48 -7.30 14.96
N CYS A 215 -8.43 -7.32 14.14
CA CYS A 215 -8.34 -6.49 12.93
C CYS A 215 -9.57 -6.63 12.03
N LEU A 216 -9.97 -7.85 11.69
CA LEU A 216 -11.12 -8.14 10.83
C LEU A 216 -12.46 -7.70 11.46
N SER A 217 -12.58 -7.73 12.80
CA SER A 217 -13.78 -7.28 13.52
C SER A 217 -13.98 -5.77 13.47
N LEU A 218 -12.89 -5.01 13.35
CA LEU A 218 -12.91 -3.55 13.24
C LEU A 218 -13.14 -3.07 11.82
N MET A 219 -12.82 -3.90 10.82
CA MET A 219 -12.94 -3.53 9.40
C MET A 219 -14.38 -3.59 8.92
N GLY A 220 -14.85 -2.51 8.28
CA GLY A 220 -16.08 -2.47 7.50
C GLY A 220 -15.94 -3.16 6.14
N LYS A 221 -16.95 -2.94 5.29
CA LYS A 221 -16.95 -3.45 3.89
C LYS A 221 -16.27 -2.47 2.91
N GLU A 222 -15.86 -1.31 3.39
CA GLU A 222 -15.42 -0.19 2.57
C GLU A 222 -14.00 -0.39 2.02
N ASP A 223 -13.18 -1.25 2.66
CA ASP A 223 -11.82 -1.54 2.23
C ASP A 223 -11.62 -3.04 1.97
N PRO A 224 -12.10 -3.55 0.83
CA PRO A 224 -12.00 -4.97 0.50
C PRO A 224 -10.55 -5.43 0.35
N GLN A 225 -9.63 -4.55 -0.06
CA GLN A 225 -8.24 -4.93 -0.27
C GLN A 225 -7.50 -5.18 1.04
N ARG A 226 -7.67 -4.32 2.05
CA ARG A 226 -7.08 -4.55 3.39
C ARG A 226 -7.71 -5.75 4.08
N ARG A 227 -9.03 -5.90 3.95
CA ARG A 227 -9.73 -7.06 4.49
C ARG A 227 -9.19 -8.36 3.88
N ALA A 228 -8.99 -8.41 2.57
CA ALA A 228 -8.40 -9.56 1.88
C ALA A 228 -6.97 -9.84 2.34
N ALA A 229 -6.16 -8.81 2.58
CA ALA A 229 -4.80 -8.98 3.10
C ALA A 229 -4.80 -9.60 4.51
N ALA A 230 -5.67 -9.12 5.40
CA ALA A 230 -5.81 -9.68 6.76
C ALA A 230 -6.33 -11.13 6.74
N LEU A 231 -7.29 -11.44 5.86
CA LEU A 231 -7.79 -12.80 5.66
C LEU A 231 -6.71 -13.74 5.09
N ASN A 232 -5.88 -13.27 4.16
CA ASN A 232 -4.74 -14.04 3.66
C ASN A 232 -3.73 -14.34 4.78
N GLY A 233 -3.41 -13.35 5.62
CA GLY A 233 -2.57 -13.54 6.80
C GLY A 233 -3.16 -14.55 7.79
N LEU A 234 -4.46 -14.44 8.10
CA LEU A 234 -5.17 -15.38 8.96
C LEU A 234 -5.17 -16.80 8.38
N GLY A 235 -5.39 -16.94 7.07
CA GLY A 235 -5.33 -18.22 6.37
C GLY A 235 -3.95 -18.87 6.49
N PHE A 236 -2.88 -18.08 6.32
CA PHE A 236 -1.51 -18.57 6.49
C PHE A 236 -1.26 -19.07 7.93
N VAL A 237 -1.66 -18.30 8.94
CA VAL A 237 -1.49 -18.69 10.35
C VAL A 237 -2.29 -19.95 10.66
N ARG A 238 -3.53 -20.06 10.20
CA ARG A 238 -4.36 -21.27 10.37
C ARG A 238 -3.72 -22.50 9.73
N LYS A 239 -3.17 -22.33 8.52
CA LYS A 239 -2.39 -23.42 7.89
C LYS A 239 -1.23 -23.86 8.78
N LYS A 240 -0.48 -22.92 9.37
CA LYS A 240 0.64 -23.24 10.27
C LYS A 240 0.23 -23.94 11.56
N THR A 241 -0.98 -23.71 12.05
CA THR A 241 -1.56 -24.38 13.23
C THR A 241 -2.31 -25.67 12.88
N GLY A 242 -2.36 -26.08 11.61
CA GLY A 242 -3.03 -27.31 11.15
C GLY A 242 -4.54 -27.16 10.91
N ASP A 243 -5.11 -25.96 11.10
CA ASP A 243 -6.52 -25.67 10.75
C ASP A 243 -6.64 -25.44 9.25
N LEU A 244 -6.52 -26.51 8.46
CA LEU A 244 -6.51 -26.44 7.00
C LEU A 244 -7.87 -26.01 6.43
N GLU A 245 -8.98 -26.44 7.02
CA GLU A 245 -10.34 -26.01 6.64
C GLU A 245 -10.53 -24.53 6.88
N GLY A 246 -10.16 -24.07 8.06
CA GLY A 246 -10.24 -22.65 8.39
C GLY A 246 -9.32 -21.78 7.53
N ALA A 247 -8.17 -22.30 7.12
CA ALA A 247 -7.27 -21.63 6.20
C ALA A 247 -7.90 -21.48 4.80
N ILE A 248 -8.47 -22.54 4.24
CA ILE A 248 -9.17 -22.51 2.95
C ILE A 248 -10.32 -21.51 3.00
N ALA A 249 -11.16 -21.56 4.03
CA ALA A 249 -12.30 -20.63 4.16
C ALA A 249 -11.84 -19.16 4.19
N ALA A 250 -10.74 -18.85 4.90
CA ALA A 250 -10.18 -17.50 4.94
C ALA A 250 -9.63 -17.07 3.56
N TYR A 251 -8.94 -17.96 2.86
CA TYR A 251 -8.43 -17.68 1.51
C TYR A 251 -9.55 -17.51 0.49
N GLU A 252 -10.61 -18.29 0.55
CA GLU A 252 -11.79 -18.15 -0.34
C GLU A 252 -12.47 -16.79 -0.14
N GLU A 253 -12.62 -16.33 1.11
CA GLU A 253 -13.16 -15.01 1.39
C GLU A 253 -12.23 -13.91 0.84
N ALA A 254 -10.92 -14.05 1.04
CA ALA A 254 -9.93 -13.12 0.48
C ALA A 254 -10.00 -13.08 -1.05
N LEU A 255 -10.05 -14.24 -1.71
CA LEU A 255 -10.10 -14.35 -3.16
C LEU A 255 -11.35 -13.66 -3.74
N ARG A 256 -12.53 -13.90 -3.15
CA ARG A 256 -13.78 -13.21 -3.58
C ARG A 256 -13.64 -11.68 -3.53
N LEU A 257 -13.00 -11.14 -2.50
CA LEU A 257 -12.79 -9.68 -2.37
C LEU A 257 -11.81 -9.15 -3.40
N LEU A 258 -10.74 -9.90 -3.68
CA LEU A 258 -9.71 -9.52 -4.64
C LEU A 258 -10.22 -9.60 -6.09
N GLU A 259 -10.97 -10.63 -6.43
CA GLU A 259 -11.61 -10.77 -7.75
C GLU A 259 -12.62 -9.64 -8.00
N ALA A 260 -13.45 -9.31 -7.01
CA ALA A 260 -14.39 -8.20 -7.11
C ALA A 260 -13.71 -6.83 -7.30
N SER A 261 -12.49 -6.66 -6.78
CA SER A 261 -11.68 -5.44 -6.95
C SER A 261 -10.74 -5.47 -8.16
N GLY A 262 -10.63 -6.60 -8.86
CA GLY A 262 -9.72 -6.80 -9.99
C GLY A 262 -8.23 -6.85 -9.59
N ASP A 263 -7.92 -7.16 -8.33
CA ASP A 263 -6.55 -7.27 -7.83
C ASP A 263 -5.95 -8.64 -8.18
N HIS A 264 -5.56 -8.78 -9.44
CA HIS A 264 -5.01 -10.03 -9.97
C HIS A 264 -3.71 -10.46 -9.30
N LEU A 265 -2.88 -9.50 -8.89
CA LEU A 265 -1.60 -9.80 -8.24
C LEU A 265 -1.82 -10.56 -6.92
N ARG A 266 -2.66 -10.00 -6.04
CA ARG A 266 -2.95 -10.65 -4.76
C ARG A 266 -3.82 -11.90 -4.93
N SER A 267 -4.69 -11.96 -5.93
CA SER A 267 -5.45 -13.17 -6.25
C SER A 267 -4.53 -14.35 -6.57
N SER A 268 -3.45 -14.13 -7.34
CA SER A 268 -2.45 -15.17 -7.65
C SER A 268 -1.81 -15.73 -6.37
N VAL A 269 -1.41 -14.85 -5.45
CA VAL A 269 -0.80 -15.27 -4.16
C VAL A 269 -1.77 -16.11 -3.32
N VAL A 270 -3.04 -15.71 -3.25
CA VAL A 270 -4.05 -16.47 -2.47
C VAL A 270 -4.32 -17.84 -3.10
N LEU A 271 -4.47 -17.91 -4.43
CA LEU A 271 -4.65 -19.17 -5.15
C LEU A 271 -3.46 -20.11 -4.96
N HIS A 272 -2.23 -19.59 -5.01
CA HIS A 272 -1.01 -20.34 -4.73
C HIS A 272 -1.05 -20.94 -3.30
N ASN A 273 -1.40 -20.13 -2.28
CA ASN A 273 -1.50 -20.62 -0.91
C ASN A 273 -2.55 -21.73 -0.73
N MET A 274 -3.69 -21.61 -1.42
CA MET A 274 -4.73 -22.67 -1.45
C MET A 274 -4.20 -23.94 -2.14
N ALA A 275 -3.52 -23.81 -3.28
CA ALA A 275 -2.94 -24.94 -3.99
C ALA A 275 -1.96 -25.74 -3.12
N LEU A 276 -1.16 -25.04 -2.30
CA LEU A 276 -0.25 -25.69 -1.36
C LEU A 276 -0.98 -26.48 -0.24
N ILE A 277 -2.18 -26.07 0.16
CA ILE A 277 -2.99 -26.84 1.12
C ILE A 277 -3.54 -28.11 0.45
N HIS A 278 -4.06 -28.01 -0.77
CA HIS A 278 -4.51 -29.19 -1.51
C HIS A 278 -3.36 -30.15 -1.83
N GLU A 279 -2.15 -29.63 -2.11
CA GLU A 279 -0.94 -30.44 -2.24
C GLU A 279 -0.63 -31.21 -0.95
N GLU A 280 -0.71 -30.56 0.22
CA GLU A 280 -0.46 -31.17 1.53
C GLU A 280 -1.48 -32.27 1.86
N ARG A 281 -2.73 -32.14 1.36
CA ARG A 281 -3.80 -33.12 1.50
C ARG A 281 -3.74 -34.24 0.45
N ASN A 282 -2.75 -34.22 -0.45
CA ASN A 282 -2.66 -35.12 -1.61
C ASN A 282 -3.85 -35.00 -2.60
N GLU A 283 -4.54 -33.88 -2.58
CA GLU A 283 -5.63 -33.53 -3.49
C GLU A 283 -5.06 -32.94 -4.79
N TRP A 284 -4.25 -33.77 -5.50
CA TRP A 284 -3.42 -33.32 -6.63
C TRP A 284 -4.19 -32.63 -7.76
N ARG A 285 -5.42 -33.07 -8.04
CA ARG A 285 -6.26 -32.49 -9.12
C ARG A 285 -6.67 -31.09 -8.80
N ASP A 286 -7.11 -30.83 -7.54
CA ASP A 286 -7.52 -29.51 -7.11
C ASP A 286 -6.33 -28.57 -7.01
N ALA A 287 -5.20 -29.04 -6.48
CA ALA A 287 -3.95 -28.31 -6.46
C ALA A 287 -3.50 -27.88 -7.87
N LEU A 288 -3.55 -28.77 -8.86
CA LEU A 288 -3.20 -28.45 -10.25
C LEU A 288 -4.15 -27.41 -10.86
N ARG A 289 -5.45 -27.55 -10.65
CA ARG A 289 -6.45 -26.60 -11.15
C ARG A 289 -6.19 -25.18 -10.63
N LEU A 290 -5.85 -25.06 -9.34
CA LEU A 290 -5.50 -23.75 -8.75
C LEU A 290 -4.19 -23.23 -9.33
N MET A 291 -3.16 -24.06 -9.47
CA MET A 291 -1.88 -23.64 -10.06
C MET A 291 -1.99 -23.26 -11.55
N GLU A 292 -2.91 -23.84 -12.30
CA GLU A 292 -3.22 -23.41 -13.68
C GLU A 292 -3.76 -21.97 -13.70
N GLN A 293 -4.63 -21.62 -12.74
CA GLN A 293 -5.13 -20.26 -12.59
C GLN A 293 -4.01 -19.29 -12.20
N VAL A 294 -3.15 -19.66 -11.22
CA VAL A 294 -1.96 -18.89 -10.83
C VAL A 294 -1.11 -18.58 -12.06
N ILE A 295 -0.67 -19.59 -12.80
CA ILE A 295 0.19 -19.43 -13.98
C ILE A 295 -0.48 -18.59 -15.06
N SER A 296 -1.79 -18.72 -15.25
CA SER A 296 -2.55 -17.91 -16.21
C SER A 296 -2.54 -16.43 -15.82
N ILE A 297 -2.77 -16.14 -14.55
CA ILE A 297 -2.73 -14.76 -14.01
C ILE A 297 -1.32 -14.21 -14.14
N ASP A 298 -0.31 -14.93 -13.66
CA ASP A 298 1.08 -14.50 -13.61
C ASP A 298 1.65 -14.18 -14.98
N LYS A 299 1.34 -15.00 -16.00
CA LYS A 299 1.70 -14.72 -17.40
C LYS A 299 1.08 -13.43 -17.90
N ARG A 300 -0.17 -13.16 -17.54
CA ARG A 300 -0.91 -11.96 -17.98
C ARG A 300 -0.36 -10.69 -17.38
N ILE A 301 0.05 -10.74 -16.08
CA ILE A 301 0.55 -9.56 -15.36
C ILE A 301 2.07 -9.44 -15.36
N GLY A 302 2.80 -10.45 -15.86
CA GLY A 302 4.26 -10.49 -15.81
C GLY A 302 4.80 -10.67 -14.38
N HIS A 303 4.16 -11.55 -13.57
CA HIS A 303 4.55 -11.76 -12.18
C HIS A 303 5.99 -12.28 -12.05
N PRO A 304 6.82 -11.76 -11.13
CA PRO A 304 8.20 -12.20 -10.94
C PRO A 304 8.32 -13.68 -10.55
N ASP A 305 7.34 -14.20 -9.80
CA ASP A 305 7.37 -15.57 -9.26
C ASP A 305 6.88 -16.64 -10.26
N LEU A 306 6.50 -16.26 -11.50
CA LEU A 306 6.01 -17.18 -12.52
C LEU A 306 6.90 -18.43 -12.68
N LYS A 307 8.23 -18.28 -12.61
CA LYS A 307 9.14 -19.44 -12.74
C LYS A 307 8.97 -20.41 -11.57
N GLN A 308 8.90 -19.90 -10.36
CA GLN A 308 8.72 -20.69 -9.14
C GLN A 308 7.35 -21.39 -9.16
N ASP A 309 6.30 -20.71 -9.58
CA ASP A 309 4.95 -21.27 -9.69
C ASP A 309 4.87 -22.39 -10.72
N MET A 310 5.58 -22.23 -11.84
CA MET A 310 5.72 -23.31 -12.83
C MET A 310 6.48 -24.54 -12.27
N GLU A 311 7.42 -24.38 -11.38
CA GLU A 311 8.12 -25.49 -10.71
C GLU A 311 7.18 -26.21 -9.74
N VAL A 312 6.40 -25.47 -8.95
CA VAL A 312 5.35 -26.05 -8.08
C VAL A 312 4.34 -26.83 -8.90
N PHE A 313 3.85 -26.26 -9.99
CA PHE A 313 2.94 -26.96 -10.91
C PHE A 313 3.50 -28.28 -11.44
N ARG A 314 4.76 -28.28 -11.92
CA ARG A 314 5.42 -29.50 -12.43
C ARG A 314 5.55 -30.55 -11.34
N ARG A 315 5.92 -30.15 -10.13
CA ARG A 315 6.04 -31.03 -8.97
C ARG A 315 4.72 -31.71 -8.64
N ILE A 316 3.62 -30.95 -8.57
CA ILE A 316 2.28 -31.47 -8.28
C ILE A 316 1.82 -32.41 -9.40
N ARG A 317 2.08 -32.06 -10.67
CA ARG A 317 1.73 -32.88 -11.82
C ARG A 317 2.44 -34.24 -11.80
N SER A 318 3.73 -34.23 -11.50
CA SER A 318 4.50 -35.47 -11.37
C SER A 318 3.94 -36.42 -10.28
N LYS A 319 3.44 -35.85 -9.18
CA LYS A 319 2.80 -36.63 -8.11
C LYS A 319 1.45 -37.22 -8.55
N LEU A 320 0.64 -36.50 -9.30
CA LEU A 320 -0.61 -37.00 -9.87
C LEU A 320 -0.37 -38.11 -10.88
N ASP A 321 0.66 -37.97 -11.74
CA ASP A 321 1.01 -38.99 -12.73
C ASP A 321 1.49 -40.26 -12.03
N ALA A 322 2.33 -40.17 -11.00
CA ALA A 322 2.79 -41.30 -10.18
C ALA A 322 1.63 -42.02 -9.45
N GLU A 323 0.62 -41.29 -8.96
CA GLU A 323 -0.58 -41.85 -8.34
C GLU A 323 -1.39 -42.67 -9.35
N ARG A 324 -1.53 -42.19 -10.59
CA ARG A 324 -2.22 -42.89 -11.67
C ARG A 324 -1.51 -44.20 -12.05
N ASP A 325 -0.17 -44.16 -12.16
CA ASP A 325 0.62 -45.32 -12.50
C ASP A 325 0.57 -46.39 -11.40
N ALA A 326 0.47 -45.98 -10.14
CA ALA A 326 0.34 -46.88 -9.00
C ALA A 326 -1.03 -47.60 -8.90
N HIS A 327 -2.04 -47.08 -9.60
CA HIS A 327 -3.41 -47.63 -9.64
C HIS A 327 -3.72 -48.40 -10.93
N GLN A 328 -2.76 -48.51 -11.88
CA GLN A 328 -2.80 -49.36 -13.05
C GLN A 328 -2.03 -50.64 -12.82
#